data_172e96554d99c6261cb0adc4d7cc78a8
#
_entry.id   172e96554d99c6261cb0adc4d7cc78a8
#
_cell.length_a   1.000
_cell.length_b   1.000
_cell.length_c   1.000
_cell.angle_alpha   90.00
_cell.angle_beta   90.00
_cell.angle_gamma   90.00
#
_symmetry.space_group_name_H-M   'P 1'
#
loop_
_entity.id
_entity.type
_entity.pdbx_description
1 polymer ?
#
loop_
_entity_poly.entity_id
_entity_poly.type
_entity_poly.pdbx_seq_one_letter_code
_entity_poly.pdbx_strand_id
1 'polypeptide(L)'
;MQFDQFEVKDFVFEYLKSKHFTALTPIQKEVLTNLKKNNNMLCQSKTGSGKTLAFLIPIFNNLDLNKQEGSAVICAPTRELALQIYNVAIEVAAFAPKKIDIRVYAGGTNRNDEIQRLENKTPQIVIGTPGKILDLAKKANVLPIYQANFLVVDEADMCFDSGFIHDLDDINKLIKNKKTMIFSATINDGLKNSLAKYLQTKLIIRIDEKELQNLNIEHWLIPVKSKTKLDVLGEIFQIINPYLALVFANTKERVEMVFEYLKNQGYKVAIIHGGLDPRERKRVMKQIHDLKYQYIVASDIAARGIDIEGVSHIINFDLPSDYEFYIHRTGRTGRANMDGIAISIYDFDNQDYINKIEKKGVKFIYKEIKNGEFVEKKKR
;
A
#
# COMPACT_ATOMS: atom_id res chain seq x y z
N MET A 1 18.44 -4.02 -23.63
CA MET A 1 17.59 -4.07 -22.41
C MET A 1 16.29 -4.78 -22.73
N GLN A 2 15.70 -5.57 -21.83
CA GLN A 2 14.44 -6.31 -22.11
C GLN A 2 13.19 -5.40 -22.24
N PHE A 3 13.38 -4.08 -22.37
CA PHE A 3 12.27 -3.12 -22.59
C PHE A 3 11.93 -2.92 -24.07
N ASP A 4 12.81 -3.36 -25.00
CA ASP A 4 12.71 -3.09 -26.45
C ASP A 4 11.47 -3.73 -27.10
N GLN A 5 10.82 -4.65 -26.40
CA GLN A 5 9.56 -5.29 -26.83
C GLN A 5 8.31 -4.42 -26.57
N PHE A 6 8.45 -3.37 -25.76
CA PHE A 6 7.36 -2.49 -25.38
C PHE A 6 7.65 -1.07 -25.89
N GLU A 7 6.68 -0.48 -26.56
CA GLU A 7 6.74 0.93 -26.96
C GLU A 7 6.66 1.82 -25.72
N VAL A 8 7.82 2.18 -25.18
CA VAL A 8 7.95 3.08 -24.03
C VAL A 8 8.51 4.40 -24.53
N LYS A 9 7.89 5.52 -24.16
CA LYS A 9 8.39 6.85 -24.52
C LYS A 9 9.80 7.09 -23.96
N ASP A 10 10.64 7.79 -24.68
CA ASP A 10 12.06 8.02 -24.36
C ASP A 10 12.25 8.54 -22.93
N PHE A 11 11.47 9.49 -22.48
CA PHE A 11 11.60 10.06 -21.15
C PHE A 11 11.24 9.06 -20.03
N VAL A 12 10.30 8.14 -20.28
CA VAL A 12 9.96 7.05 -19.33
C VAL A 12 11.10 6.04 -19.30
N PHE A 13 11.67 5.74 -20.47
CA PHE A 13 12.82 4.84 -20.57
C PHE A 13 14.04 5.40 -19.84
N GLU A 14 14.36 6.68 -19.99
CA GLU A 14 15.45 7.34 -19.29
C GLU A 14 15.26 7.34 -17.78
N TYR A 15 14.02 7.53 -17.29
CA TYR A 15 13.72 7.36 -15.86
C TYR A 15 14.01 5.93 -15.39
N LEU A 16 13.52 4.90 -16.10
CA LEU A 16 13.76 3.51 -15.73
C LEU A 16 15.25 3.18 -15.69
N LYS A 17 16.02 3.70 -16.64
CA LYS A 17 17.46 3.56 -16.70
C LYS A 17 18.16 4.25 -15.54
N SER A 18 17.73 5.46 -15.16
CA SER A 18 18.28 6.21 -14.03
C SER A 18 18.09 5.50 -12.68
N LYS A 19 17.05 4.68 -12.58
CA LYS A 19 16.78 3.83 -11.40
C LYS A 19 17.42 2.45 -11.49
N HIS A 20 18.28 2.20 -12.48
CA HIS A 20 18.96 0.92 -12.71
C HIS A 20 17.99 -0.27 -12.93
N PHE A 21 16.78 -0.02 -13.41
CA PHE A 21 15.89 -1.11 -13.78
C PHE A 21 16.39 -1.78 -15.08
N THR A 22 16.63 -3.07 -15.02
CA THR A 22 17.15 -3.86 -16.14
C THR A 22 16.03 -4.57 -16.93
N ALA A 23 14.89 -4.83 -16.28
CA ALA A 23 13.75 -5.50 -16.87
C ALA A 23 12.44 -5.02 -16.22
N LEU A 24 11.33 -5.20 -16.92
CA LEU A 24 9.99 -5.03 -16.34
C LEU A 24 9.67 -6.18 -15.37
N THR A 25 8.98 -5.86 -14.29
CA THR A 25 8.44 -6.88 -13.39
C THR A 25 7.31 -7.67 -14.08
N PRO A 26 6.95 -8.87 -13.59
CA PRO A 26 5.86 -9.66 -14.17
C PRO A 26 4.57 -8.89 -14.32
N ILE A 27 4.13 -8.13 -13.29
CA ILE A 27 2.90 -7.33 -13.38
C ILE A 27 2.99 -6.22 -14.42
N GLN A 28 4.14 -5.57 -14.58
CA GLN A 28 4.34 -4.53 -15.59
C GLN A 28 4.25 -5.12 -17.00
N LYS A 29 4.87 -6.26 -17.25
CA LYS A 29 4.79 -6.97 -18.54
C LYS A 29 3.35 -7.35 -18.87
N GLU A 30 2.64 -7.95 -17.92
CA GLU A 30 1.26 -8.38 -18.12
C GLU A 30 0.33 -7.20 -18.41
N VAL A 31 0.44 -6.11 -17.64
CA VAL A 31 -0.37 -4.90 -17.88
C VAL A 31 -0.11 -4.32 -19.27
N LEU A 32 1.16 -4.11 -19.64
CA LEU A 32 1.51 -3.53 -20.95
C LEU A 32 1.08 -4.42 -22.12
N THR A 33 1.23 -5.74 -21.99
CA THR A 33 0.82 -6.70 -23.03
C THR A 33 -0.71 -6.69 -23.23
N ASN A 34 -1.44 -6.69 -22.14
CA ASN A 34 -2.89 -6.83 -22.17
C ASN A 34 -3.63 -5.54 -22.44
N LEU A 35 -3.06 -4.37 -22.10
CA LEU A 35 -3.70 -3.05 -22.29
C LEU A 35 -3.88 -2.69 -23.76
N LYS A 36 -3.10 -3.28 -24.68
CA LYS A 36 -3.30 -3.12 -26.14
C LYS A 36 -4.60 -3.80 -26.62
N LYS A 37 -5.00 -4.90 -25.97
CA LYS A 37 -6.14 -5.74 -26.38
C LYS A 37 -7.40 -5.52 -25.53
N ASN A 38 -7.25 -5.03 -24.32
CA ASN A 38 -8.33 -4.95 -23.33
C ASN A 38 -8.39 -3.54 -22.74
N ASN A 39 -9.60 -3.02 -22.61
CA ASN A 39 -9.80 -1.69 -22.01
C ASN A 39 -9.87 -1.73 -20.48
N ASN A 40 -10.24 -2.88 -19.92
CA ASN A 40 -10.46 -3.03 -18.48
C ASN A 40 -9.74 -4.26 -17.95
N MET A 41 -9.06 -4.15 -16.82
CA MET A 41 -8.36 -5.26 -16.18
C MET A 41 -8.37 -5.16 -14.65
N LEU A 42 -8.43 -6.32 -14.00
CA LEU A 42 -8.23 -6.50 -12.58
C LEU A 42 -6.91 -7.25 -12.37
N CYS A 43 -5.98 -6.62 -11.67
CA CYS A 43 -4.64 -7.12 -11.45
C CYS A 43 -4.46 -7.51 -9.99
N GLN A 44 -4.28 -8.79 -9.72
CA GLN A 44 -3.92 -9.28 -8.39
C GLN A 44 -2.40 -9.35 -8.28
N SER A 45 -1.83 -8.55 -7.37
CA SER A 45 -0.39 -8.50 -7.17
C SER A 45 -0.08 -7.86 -5.81
N LYS A 46 0.89 -8.40 -5.10
CA LYS A 46 1.30 -7.94 -3.75
C LYS A 46 1.92 -6.54 -3.78
N THR A 47 2.00 -5.93 -2.60
CA THR A 47 2.78 -4.70 -2.38
C THR A 47 4.26 -4.95 -2.71
N GLY A 48 4.92 -3.99 -3.37
CA GLY A 48 6.32 -4.12 -3.77
C GLY A 48 6.57 -4.85 -5.09
N SER A 49 5.55 -5.37 -5.78
CA SER A 49 5.67 -6.04 -7.09
C SER A 49 5.91 -5.09 -8.28
N GLY A 50 5.88 -3.77 -8.06
CA GLY A 50 6.03 -2.76 -9.11
C GLY A 50 4.70 -2.29 -9.72
N LYS A 51 3.56 -2.42 -9.01
CA LYS A 51 2.23 -1.96 -9.44
C LYS A 51 2.22 -0.50 -9.89
N THR A 52 2.85 0.38 -9.13
CA THR A 52 2.86 1.82 -9.42
C THR A 52 3.37 2.12 -10.82
N LEU A 53 4.49 1.54 -11.22
CA LEU A 53 5.00 1.68 -12.58
C LEU A 53 4.17 0.89 -13.61
N ALA A 54 3.52 -0.20 -13.21
CA ALA A 54 2.65 -0.96 -14.11
C ALA A 54 1.49 -0.11 -14.68
N PHE A 55 0.95 0.83 -13.89
CA PHE A 55 -0.08 1.75 -14.40
C PHE A 55 0.48 3.11 -14.84
N LEU A 56 1.56 3.61 -14.28
CA LEU A 56 2.13 4.90 -14.69
C LEU A 56 2.76 4.83 -16.09
N ILE A 57 3.48 3.76 -16.43
CA ILE A 57 4.10 3.60 -17.75
C ILE A 57 3.06 3.75 -18.88
N PRO A 58 1.95 3.00 -18.91
CA PRO A 58 0.95 3.17 -19.96
C PRO A 58 0.26 4.53 -19.93
N ILE A 59 0.05 5.16 -18.78
CA ILE A 59 -0.49 6.51 -18.69
C ILE A 59 0.46 7.50 -19.39
N PHE A 60 1.73 7.51 -19.03
CA PHE A 60 2.72 8.40 -19.65
C PHE A 60 2.92 8.11 -21.14
N ASN A 61 2.87 6.85 -21.55
CA ASN A 61 2.95 6.49 -22.99
C ASN A 61 1.79 7.05 -23.81
N ASN A 62 0.60 7.16 -23.23
CA ASN A 62 -0.58 7.67 -23.90
C ASN A 62 -0.80 9.19 -23.73
N LEU A 63 0.01 9.85 -22.89
CA LEU A 63 -0.13 11.27 -22.60
C LEU A 63 0.30 12.11 -23.82
N ASP A 64 -0.59 12.99 -24.30
CA ASP A 64 -0.21 14.01 -25.28
C ASP A 64 0.39 15.22 -24.55
N LEU A 65 1.70 15.42 -24.70
CA LEU A 65 2.42 16.52 -24.06
C LEU A 65 2.08 17.91 -24.62
N ASN A 66 1.33 17.98 -25.71
CA ASN A 66 0.88 19.24 -26.31
C ASN A 66 -0.50 19.67 -25.81
N LYS A 67 -1.25 18.75 -25.20
CA LYS A 67 -2.60 19.01 -24.69
C LYS A 67 -2.60 19.14 -23.19
N GLN A 68 -3.34 20.13 -22.68
CA GLN A 68 -3.58 20.32 -21.25
C GLN A 68 -4.95 19.77 -20.84
N GLU A 69 -5.26 18.57 -21.30
CA GLU A 69 -6.51 17.89 -20.99
C GLU A 69 -6.27 16.79 -19.98
N GLY A 70 -7.25 16.50 -19.13
CA GLY A 70 -7.20 15.40 -18.15
C GLY A 70 -6.98 14.07 -18.85
N SER A 71 -5.90 13.38 -18.52
CA SER A 71 -5.53 12.10 -19.14
C SER A 71 -5.81 10.91 -18.23
N ALA A 72 -5.60 11.05 -16.91
CA ALA A 72 -5.74 9.96 -15.97
C ALA A 72 -6.27 10.41 -14.62
N VAL A 73 -7.08 9.54 -14.03
CA VAL A 73 -7.51 9.61 -12.63
C VAL A 73 -7.02 8.37 -11.92
N ILE A 74 -6.27 8.56 -10.84
CA ILE A 74 -5.69 7.49 -10.01
C ILE A 74 -6.26 7.61 -8.61
N CYS A 75 -7.04 6.62 -8.19
CA CYS A 75 -7.66 6.51 -6.88
C CYS A 75 -6.81 5.64 -5.97
N ALA A 76 -6.51 6.15 -4.77
CA ALA A 76 -5.81 5.42 -3.71
C ALA A 76 -6.60 5.53 -2.40
N PRO A 77 -6.67 4.48 -1.56
CA PRO A 77 -7.49 4.48 -0.34
C PRO A 77 -7.02 5.47 0.73
N THR A 78 -5.74 5.82 0.73
CA THR A 78 -5.16 6.71 1.74
C THR A 78 -4.41 7.87 1.11
N ARG A 79 -4.29 8.95 1.89
CA ARG A 79 -3.50 10.12 1.51
C ARG A 79 -2.03 9.77 1.27
N GLU A 80 -1.49 8.94 2.13
CA GLU A 80 -0.08 8.53 2.08
C GLU A 80 0.22 7.78 0.78
N LEU A 81 -0.62 6.82 0.41
CA LEU A 81 -0.47 6.09 -0.84
C LEU A 81 -0.64 7.03 -2.05
N ALA A 82 -1.61 7.94 -2.01
CA ALA A 82 -1.77 8.94 -3.07
C ALA A 82 -0.50 9.81 -3.22
N LEU A 83 0.13 10.22 -2.12
CA LEU A 83 1.38 10.98 -2.13
C LEU A 83 2.55 10.15 -2.65
N GLN A 84 2.64 8.86 -2.32
CA GLN A 84 3.67 7.96 -2.86
C GLN A 84 3.56 7.81 -4.37
N ILE A 85 2.34 7.55 -4.87
CA ILE A 85 2.09 7.48 -6.31
C ILE A 85 2.45 8.83 -6.98
N TYR A 86 2.09 9.95 -6.36
CA TYR A 86 2.42 11.29 -6.83
C TYR A 86 3.93 11.50 -6.92
N ASN A 87 4.69 11.13 -5.91
CA ASN A 87 6.15 11.28 -5.90
C ASN A 87 6.80 10.49 -7.05
N VAL A 88 6.40 9.22 -7.24
CA VAL A 88 6.88 8.42 -8.38
C VAL A 88 6.49 9.05 -9.71
N ALA A 89 5.25 9.54 -9.83
CA ALA A 89 4.79 10.18 -11.06
C ALA A 89 5.57 11.48 -11.37
N ILE A 90 5.90 12.30 -10.37
CA ILE A 90 6.74 13.50 -10.52
C ILE A 90 8.16 13.12 -10.91
N GLU A 91 8.73 12.07 -10.32
CA GLU A 91 10.07 11.60 -10.70
C GLU A 91 10.13 11.18 -12.17
N VAL A 92 9.14 10.44 -12.67
CA VAL A 92 9.03 10.08 -14.09
C VAL A 92 8.86 11.35 -14.95
N ALA A 93 7.96 12.25 -14.55
CA ALA A 93 7.66 13.47 -15.27
C ALA A 93 8.84 14.44 -15.37
N ALA A 94 9.80 14.36 -14.44
CA ALA A 94 11.02 15.19 -14.47
C ALA A 94 11.92 14.92 -15.69
N PHE A 95 11.81 13.75 -16.31
CA PHE A 95 12.52 13.39 -17.54
C PHE A 95 11.77 13.81 -18.81
N ALA A 96 10.51 14.27 -18.68
CA ALA A 96 9.71 14.64 -19.84
C ALA A 96 10.22 15.95 -20.50
N PRO A 97 10.17 16.08 -21.85
CA PRO A 97 10.63 17.26 -22.56
C PRO A 97 9.74 18.50 -22.31
N LYS A 98 8.54 18.30 -21.77
CA LYS A 98 7.61 19.35 -21.36
C LYS A 98 7.05 19.08 -19.99
N LYS A 99 6.74 20.15 -19.25
CA LYS A 99 6.14 20.05 -17.90
C LYS A 99 4.77 19.37 -17.99
N ILE A 100 4.60 18.30 -17.20
CA ILE A 100 3.35 17.59 -17.03
C ILE A 100 2.68 18.09 -15.73
N ASP A 101 1.42 18.50 -15.79
CA ASP A 101 0.66 18.95 -14.62
C ASP A 101 0.04 17.74 -13.93
N ILE A 102 0.68 17.32 -12.84
CA ILE A 102 0.23 16.23 -11.97
C ILE A 102 -0.16 16.81 -10.63
N ARG A 103 -1.37 16.51 -10.16
CA ARG A 103 -1.83 17.02 -8.86
C ARG A 103 -2.39 15.90 -7.98
N VAL A 104 -2.17 16.06 -6.66
CA VAL A 104 -2.68 15.15 -5.64
C VAL A 104 -3.78 15.82 -4.82
N TYR A 105 -4.91 15.11 -4.67
CA TYR A 105 -6.08 15.54 -3.92
C TYR A 105 -6.42 14.50 -2.85
N ALA A 106 -6.18 14.86 -1.59
CA ALA A 106 -6.43 13.99 -0.46
C ALA A 106 -6.90 14.82 0.75
N GLY A 107 -7.54 14.20 1.72
CA GLY A 107 -8.04 14.88 2.91
C GLY A 107 -6.96 15.68 3.67
N GLY A 108 -7.37 16.73 4.41
CA GLY A 108 -6.47 17.55 5.23
C GLY A 108 -5.83 18.73 4.48
N THR A 109 -6.30 19.10 3.31
CA THR A 109 -5.93 20.31 2.56
C THR A 109 -7.06 21.32 2.57
N ASN A 110 -6.73 22.62 2.38
CA ASN A 110 -7.76 23.65 2.29
C ASN A 110 -8.54 23.52 0.98
N ARG A 111 -9.85 23.25 1.10
CA ARG A 111 -10.73 23.03 -0.06
C ARG A 111 -10.83 24.24 -0.96
N ASN A 112 -10.88 25.45 -0.41
CA ASN A 112 -11.02 26.67 -1.22
C ASN A 112 -9.76 26.98 -2.03
N ASP A 113 -8.58 26.75 -1.46
CA ASP A 113 -7.30 26.91 -2.17
C ASP A 113 -7.19 25.93 -3.35
N GLU A 114 -7.72 24.72 -3.19
CA GLU A 114 -7.74 23.70 -4.25
C GLU A 114 -8.69 24.09 -5.37
N ILE A 115 -9.88 24.58 -5.05
CA ILE A 115 -10.87 25.08 -6.02
C ILE A 115 -10.27 26.22 -6.82
N GLN A 116 -9.71 27.21 -6.16
CA GLN A 116 -9.09 28.37 -6.80
C GLN A 116 -7.94 27.99 -7.77
N ARG A 117 -7.13 26.98 -7.40
CA ARG A 117 -6.05 26.48 -8.27
C ARG A 117 -6.58 25.71 -9.47
N LEU A 118 -7.77 25.08 -9.37
CA LEU A 118 -8.40 24.33 -10.47
C LEU A 118 -9.10 25.23 -11.46
N GLU A 119 -9.67 26.36 -11.03
CA GLU A 119 -10.32 27.35 -11.91
C GLU A 119 -9.37 27.85 -13.00
N ASN A 120 -8.05 27.89 -12.73
CA ASN A 120 -7.06 28.41 -13.66
C ASN A 120 -6.40 27.36 -14.56
N LYS A 121 -6.46 26.08 -14.20
CA LYS A 121 -5.76 25.03 -14.96
C LYS A 121 -6.20 23.61 -14.58
N THR A 122 -6.61 22.83 -15.61
CA THR A 122 -6.92 21.40 -15.47
C THR A 122 -5.62 20.56 -15.42
N PRO A 123 -5.42 19.73 -14.41
CA PRO A 123 -4.28 18.81 -14.36
C PRO A 123 -4.42 17.69 -15.39
N GLN A 124 -3.30 17.25 -15.95
CA GLN A 124 -3.26 16.12 -16.88
C GLN A 124 -3.39 14.77 -16.15
N ILE A 125 -2.82 14.67 -14.94
CA ILE A 125 -2.93 13.48 -14.09
C ILE A 125 -3.45 13.90 -12.73
N VAL A 126 -4.54 13.29 -12.32
CA VAL A 126 -5.19 13.47 -11.01
C VAL A 126 -4.91 12.23 -10.17
N ILE A 127 -4.36 12.42 -8.98
CA ILE A 127 -4.10 11.36 -8.01
C ILE A 127 -4.82 11.73 -6.71
N GLY A 128 -5.51 10.80 -6.03
CA GLY A 128 -6.10 11.16 -4.76
C GLY A 128 -6.99 10.09 -4.13
N THR A 129 -7.60 10.47 -3.00
CA THR A 129 -8.60 9.60 -2.36
C THR A 129 -9.95 9.77 -3.05
N PRO A 130 -10.73 8.67 -3.22
CA PRO A 130 -11.99 8.70 -3.99
C PRO A 130 -12.94 9.81 -3.56
N GLY A 131 -13.22 9.93 -2.25
CA GLY A 131 -14.14 10.95 -1.74
C GLY A 131 -13.68 12.39 -2.04
N LYS A 132 -12.37 12.67 -2.03
CA LYS A 132 -11.84 14.01 -2.32
C LYS A 132 -11.90 14.33 -3.82
N ILE A 133 -11.58 13.38 -4.67
CA ILE A 133 -11.71 13.52 -6.14
C ILE A 133 -13.18 13.78 -6.48
N LEU A 134 -14.10 13.01 -5.91
CA LEU A 134 -15.53 13.16 -6.15
C LEU A 134 -16.08 14.50 -5.65
N ASP A 135 -15.62 14.97 -4.48
CA ASP A 135 -15.99 16.30 -3.98
C ASP A 135 -15.63 17.40 -4.96
N LEU A 136 -14.42 17.40 -5.51
CA LEU A 136 -13.97 18.40 -6.47
C LEU A 136 -14.61 18.25 -7.86
N ALA A 137 -14.88 17.02 -8.29
CA ALA A 137 -15.45 16.75 -9.61
C ALA A 137 -16.96 16.94 -9.65
N LYS A 138 -17.72 16.53 -8.62
CA LYS A 138 -19.17 16.49 -8.62
C LYS A 138 -19.79 17.60 -7.79
N LYS A 139 -19.31 17.82 -6.54
CA LYS A 139 -19.89 18.83 -5.65
C LYS A 139 -19.41 20.23 -5.94
N ALA A 140 -18.11 20.43 -6.12
CA ALA A 140 -17.52 21.73 -6.49
C ALA A 140 -17.58 21.99 -7.99
N ASN A 141 -17.68 20.94 -8.83
CA ASN A 141 -17.73 20.97 -10.28
C ASN A 141 -16.55 21.75 -10.94
N VAL A 142 -15.36 21.64 -10.34
CA VAL A 142 -14.15 22.36 -10.81
C VAL A 142 -13.07 21.42 -11.38
N LEU A 143 -13.21 20.11 -11.16
CA LEU A 143 -12.26 19.11 -11.63
C LEU A 143 -12.88 18.27 -12.76
N PRO A 144 -12.56 18.54 -14.05
CA PRO A 144 -13.18 17.90 -15.21
C PRO A 144 -12.59 16.50 -15.46
N ILE A 145 -12.85 15.53 -14.58
CA ILE A 145 -12.36 14.15 -14.74
C ILE A 145 -13.00 13.39 -15.90
N TYR A 146 -14.10 13.87 -16.47
CA TYR A 146 -14.83 13.21 -17.55
C TYR A 146 -14.01 13.06 -18.84
N GLN A 147 -12.93 13.85 -18.99
CA GLN A 147 -12.00 13.79 -20.12
C GLN A 147 -10.93 12.69 -19.96
N ALA A 148 -10.82 12.08 -18.79
CA ALA A 148 -9.74 11.13 -18.53
C ALA A 148 -9.85 9.87 -19.40
N ASN A 149 -8.72 9.46 -19.96
CA ASN A 149 -8.59 8.23 -20.76
C ASN A 149 -8.27 7.00 -19.89
N PHE A 150 -7.84 7.23 -18.66
CA PHE A 150 -7.51 6.18 -17.70
C PHE A 150 -8.19 6.42 -16.36
N LEU A 151 -8.75 5.33 -15.81
CA LEU A 151 -9.13 5.23 -14.41
C LEU A 151 -8.30 4.11 -13.77
N VAL A 152 -7.53 4.47 -12.75
CA VAL A 152 -6.77 3.51 -11.95
C VAL A 152 -7.35 3.48 -10.55
N VAL A 153 -7.51 2.28 -9.99
CA VAL A 153 -7.83 2.06 -8.58
C VAL A 153 -6.71 1.21 -8.01
N ASP A 154 -5.89 1.78 -7.14
CA ASP A 154 -4.84 1.04 -6.44
C ASP A 154 -5.31 0.63 -5.04
N GLU A 155 -4.85 -0.53 -4.56
CA GLU A 155 -5.28 -1.18 -3.32
C GLU A 155 -6.83 -1.22 -3.21
N ALA A 156 -7.49 -1.82 -4.22
CA ALA A 156 -8.94 -1.84 -4.33
C ALA A 156 -9.63 -2.57 -3.18
N ASP A 157 -8.99 -3.59 -2.59
CA ASP A 157 -9.44 -4.25 -1.36
C ASP A 157 -9.53 -3.25 -0.19
N MET A 158 -8.52 -2.39 -0.02
CA MET A 158 -8.58 -1.32 0.99
C MET A 158 -9.66 -0.28 0.69
N CYS A 159 -9.85 0.08 -0.58
CA CYS A 159 -10.94 1.00 -0.96
C CYS A 159 -12.31 0.42 -0.59
N PHE A 160 -12.48 -0.91 -0.77
CA PHE A 160 -13.68 -1.63 -0.39
C PHE A 160 -13.88 -1.63 1.14
N ASP A 161 -12.86 -2.02 1.91
CA ASP A 161 -12.90 -2.08 3.37
C ASP A 161 -13.12 -0.69 4.01
N SER A 162 -12.63 0.37 3.37
CA SER A 162 -12.78 1.76 3.82
C SER A 162 -14.11 2.40 3.40
N GLY A 163 -15.01 1.67 2.72
CA GLY A 163 -16.32 2.15 2.31
C GLY A 163 -16.33 3.10 1.09
N PHE A 164 -15.20 3.22 0.36
CA PHE A 164 -15.08 4.09 -0.82
C PHE A 164 -15.73 3.54 -2.08
N ILE A 165 -16.39 2.37 -2.00
CA ILE A 165 -16.95 1.73 -3.20
C ILE A 165 -17.98 2.60 -3.92
N HIS A 166 -18.82 3.34 -3.16
CA HIS A 166 -19.81 4.25 -3.73
C HIS A 166 -19.17 5.46 -4.41
N ASP A 167 -18.11 6.01 -3.82
CA ASP A 167 -17.38 7.13 -4.42
C ASP A 167 -16.70 6.69 -5.74
N LEU A 168 -16.12 5.49 -5.74
CA LEU A 168 -15.52 4.90 -6.94
C LEU A 168 -16.57 4.65 -8.03
N ASP A 169 -17.78 4.20 -7.66
CA ASP A 169 -18.90 4.04 -8.59
C ASP A 169 -19.26 5.34 -9.29
N ASP A 170 -19.34 6.40 -8.54
CA ASP A 170 -19.70 7.72 -9.07
C ASP A 170 -18.54 8.27 -9.96
N ILE A 171 -17.30 8.12 -9.55
CA ILE A 171 -16.13 8.47 -10.39
C ILE A 171 -16.16 7.66 -11.69
N ASN A 172 -16.41 6.35 -11.60
CA ASN A 172 -16.50 5.48 -12.77
C ASN A 172 -17.59 5.91 -13.76
N LYS A 173 -18.74 6.36 -13.28
CA LYS A 173 -19.84 6.87 -14.12
C LYS A 173 -19.52 8.21 -14.79
N LEU A 174 -18.73 9.08 -14.13
CA LEU A 174 -18.35 10.37 -14.67
C LEU A 174 -17.38 10.24 -15.85
N ILE A 175 -16.49 9.25 -15.84
CA ILE A 175 -15.50 9.02 -16.88
C ILE A 175 -16.06 7.98 -17.87
N LYS A 176 -16.38 8.36 -19.11
CA LYS A 176 -17.08 7.48 -20.07
C LYS A 176 -16.15 6.61 -20.90
N ASN A 177 -15.26 7.20 -21.66
CA ASN A 177 -14.41 6.49 -22.64
C ASN A 177 -13.01 6.27 -22.07
N LYS A 178 -12.88 5.33 -21.15
CA LYS A 178 -11.64 5.08 -20.40
C LYS A 178 -11.15 3.66 -20.48
N LYS A 179 -9.88 3.49 -20.23
CA LYS A 179 -9.27 2.22 -19.83
C LYS A 179 -9.24 2.15 -18.32
N THR A 180 -9.73 1.04 -17.74
CA THR A 180 -9.81 0.86 -16.30
C THR A 180 -8.80 -0.18 -15.84
N MET A 181 -7.91 0.20 -14.94
CA MET A 181 -6.92 -0.69 -14.31
C MET A 181 -7.16 -0.73 -12.82
N ILE A 182 -7.51 -1.89 -12.28
CA ILE A 182 -7.76 -2.08 -10.85
C ILE A 182 -6.68 -2.98 -10.30
N PHE A 183 -5.99 -2.52 -9.27
CA PHE A 183 -4.93 -3.26 -8.59
C PHE A 183 -5.37 -3.59 -7.17
N SER A 184 -5.14 -4.83 -6.77
CA SER A 184 -5.45 -5.31 -5.42
C SER A 184 -4.45 -6.39 -5.01
N ALA A 185 -4.11 -6.45 -3.75
CA ALA A 185 -3.31 -7.55 -3.24
C ALA A 185 -4.18 -8.81 -3.09
N THR A 186 -5.46 -8.62 -2.76
CA THR A 186 -6.41 -9.71 -2.55
C THR A 186 -7.67 -9.51 -3.37
N ILE A 187 -8.27 -10.61 -3.82
CA ILE A 187 -9.54 -10.62 -4.56
C ILE A 187 -10.45 -11.65 -3.93
N ASN A 188 -11.24 -11.21 -2.95
CA ASN A 188 -12.33 -12.00 -2.39
C ASN A 188 -13.62 -11.86 -3.24
N ASP A 189 -14.61 -12.72 -3.00
CA ASP A 189 -15.84 -12.72 -3.78
C ASP A 189 -16.67 -11.43 -3.60
N GLY A 190 -16.65 -10.81 -2.43
CA GLY A 190 -17.31 -9.53 -2.17
C GLY A 190 -16.73 -8.40 -3.03
N LEU A 191 -15.41 -8.28 -3.05
CA LEU A 191 -14.69 -7.31 -3.89
C LEU A 191 -14.92 -7.60 -5.37
N LYS A 192 -14.80 -8.87 -5.79
CA LYS A 192 -15.01 -9.29 -7.18
C LYS A 192 -16.41 -8.94 -7.68
N ASN A 193 -17.44 -9.19 -6.88
CA ASN A 193 -18.82 -8.84 -7.22
C ASN A 193 -19.01 -7.30 -7.30
N SER A 194 -18.44 -6.56 -6.37
CA SER A 194 -18.50 -5.09 -6.37
C SER A 194 -17.77 -4.47 -7.56
N LEU A 195 -16.67 -5.10 -8.03
CA LEU A 195 -15.88 -4.62 -9.15
C LEU A 195 -16.37 -5.13 -10.52
N ALA A 196 -17.25 -6.12 -10.58
CA ALA A 196 -17.74 -6.70 -11.84
C ALA A 196 -18.32 -5.64 -12.80
N LYS A 197 -18.93 -4.61 -12.27
CA LYS A 197 -19.51 -3.48 -13.04
C LYS A 197 -18.49 -2.57 -13.71
N TYR A 198 -17.23 -2.56 -13.24
CA TYR A 198 -16.14 -1.79 -13.85
C TYR A 198 -15.46 -2.55 -14.99
N LEU A 199 -15.59 -3.88 -14.95
CA LEU A 199 -14.87 -4.78 -15.84
C LEU A 199 -15.85 -5.32 -16.88
N GLN A 200 -16.03 -4.60 -17.99
CA GLN A 200 -16.82 -5.09 -19.13
C GLN A 200 -16.25 -6.38 -19.73
N THR A 201 -14.93 -6.57 -19.64
CA THR A 201 -14.22 -7.79 -19.97
C THR A 201 -13.65 -8.40 -18.69
N LYS A 202 -13.87 -9.72 -18.49
CA LYS A 202 -13.42 -10.44 -17.27
C LYS A 202 -11.90 -10.76 -17.31
N LEU A 203 -11.06 -9.81 -17.71
CA LEU A 203 -9.62 -10.05 -17.68
C LEU A 203 -9.12 -9.88 -16.24
N ILE A 204 -8.78 -10.98 -15.60
CA ILE A 204 -8.14 -11.02 -14.30
C ILE A 204 -6.71 -11.49 -14.54
N ILE A 205 -5.75 -10.60 -14.29
CA ILE A 205 -4.33 -10.90 -14.30
C ILE A 205 -3.96 -11.29 -12.87
N ARG A 206 -3.47 -12.50 -12.71
CA ARG A 206 -2.95 -13.00 -11.44
C ARG A 206 -1.46 -13.25 -11.60
N ILE A 207 -0.66 -12.58 -10.83
CA ILE A 207 0.76 -12.92 -10.71
C ILE A 207 0.84 -14.04 -9.70
N ASP A 208 1.32 -15.21 -10.15
CA ASP A 208 1.32 -16.44 -9.35
C ASP A 208 2.01 -16.26 -8.00
N GLU A 209 1.35 -16.80 -6.97
CA GLU A 209 1.84 -16.76 -5.57
C GLU A 209 3.19 -17.46 -5.39
N LYS A 210 3.58 -18.37 -6.30
CA LYS A 210 4.86 -19.07 -6.26
C LYS A 210 6.07 -18.13 -6.43
N GLU A 211 5.94 -17.07 -7.22
CA GLU A 211 6.98 -16.02 -7.31
C GLU A 211 7.00 -15.11 -6.06
N LEU A 212 5.97 -15.19 -5.24
CA LEU A 212 5.73 -14.36 -4.07
C LEU A 212 6.17 -15.04 -2.75
N GLN A 213 6.47 -16.34 -2.78
CA GLN A 213 7.05 -17.09 -1.65
C GLN A 213 8.55 -16.79 -1.44
N ASN A 214 9.15 -15.97 -2.31
CA ASN A 214 10.56 -15.57 -2.23
C ASN A 214 10.82 -14.37 -1.29
N LEU A 215 9.87 -13.96 -0.47
CA LEU A 215 10.20 -13.12 0.67
C LEU A 215 10.79 -14.02 1.74
N ASN A 216 12.07 -13.85 2.04
CA ASN A 216 12.73 -14.51 3.17
C ASN A 216 12.18 -13.95 4.48
N ILE A 217 10.95 -14.35 4.84
CA ILE A 217 10.32 -13.96 6.09
C ILE A 217 10.16 -15.20 6.96
N GLU A 218 10.79 -15.17 8.11
CA GLU A 218 10.49 -16.14 9.17
C GLU A 218 9.25 -15.69 9.94
N HIS A 219 8.31 -16.60 10.14
CA HIS A 219 7.09 -16.35 10.90
C HIS A 219 7.16 -17.04 12.26
N TRP A 220 7.27 -16.26 13.33
CA TRP A 220 7.38 -16.78 14.69
C TRP A 220 6.06 -16.61 15.45
N LEU A 221 5.72 -17.63 16.26
CA LEU A 221 4.59 -17.59 17.19
C LEU A 221 5.12 -17.67 18.61
N ILE A 222 4.75 -16.69 19.46
CA ILE A 222 5.13 -16.62 20.86
C ILE A 222 3.86 -16.63 21.73
N PRO A 223 3.64 -17.64 22.60
CA PRO A 223 2.45 -17.75 23.44
C PRO A 223 2.50 -16.80 24.62
N VAL A 224 1.36 -16.23 24.98
CA VAL A 224 1.20 -15.38 26.18
C VAL A 224 1.32 -16.20 27.48
N LYS A 225 0.79 -17.40 27.52
CA LYS A 225 0.73 -18.29 28.73
C LYS A 225 0.09 -17.58 29.93
N SER A 226 0.82 -17.47 31.06
CA SER A 226 0.38 -16.82 32.29
C SER A 226 0.74 -15.34 32.40
N LYS A 227 1.33 -14.77 31.38
CA LYS A 227 1.75 -13.37 31.34
C LYS A 227 0.72 -12.51 30.60
N THR A 228 0.84 -11.19 30.67
CA THR A 228 0.12 -10.30 29.76
C THR A 228 0.82 -10.19 28.40
N LYS A 229 0.10 -9.76 27.37
CA LYS A 229 0.73 -9.48 26.06
C LYS A 229 1.81 -8.39 26.16
N LEU A 230 1.67 -7.41 27.04
CA LEU A 230 2.66 -6.36 27.27
C LEU A 230 3.94 -6.94 27.91
N ASP A 231 3.83 -7.85 28.85
CA ASP A 231 4.99 -8.51 29.46
C ASP A 231 5.77 -9.28 28.39
N VAL A 232 5.06 -10.05 27.55
CA VAL A 232 5.68 -10.80 26.45
C VAL A 232 6.34 -9.85 25.44
N LEU A 233 5.69 -8.73 25.11
CA LEU A 233 6.26 -7.71 24.24
C LEU A 233 7.55 -7.12 24.82
N GLY A 234 7.54 -6.80 26.13
CA GLY A 234 8.71 -6.32 26.86
C GLY A 234 9.87 -7.30 26.80
N GLU A 235 9.60 -8.59 27.04
CA GLU A 235 10.62 -9.64 26.93
C GLU A 235 11.17 -9.78 25.50
N ILE A 236 10.32 -9.73 24.50
CA ILE A 236 10.76 -9.73 23.10
C ILE A 236 11.74 -8.57 22.86
N PHE A 237 11.42 -7.37 23.31
CA PHE A 237 12.23 -6.17 23.09
C PHE A 237 13.55 -6.17 23.84
N GLN A 238 13.66 -6.92 24.93
CA GLN A 238 14.94 -7.12 25.61
C GLN A 238 15.88 -8.06 24.84
N ILE A 239 15.33 -8.92 23.99
CA ILE A 239 16.11 -9.92 23.25
C ILE A 239 16.47 -9.40 21.85
N ILE A 240 15.53 -8.74 21.16
CA ILE A 240 15.75 -8.25 19.79
C ILE A 240 16.34 -6.84 19.82
N ASN A 241 17.22 -6.59 18.85
CA ASN A 241 17.71 -5.24 18.54
C ASN A 241 17.47 -4.96 17.04
N PRO A 242 16.22 -4.71 16.61
CA PRO A 242 15.89 -4.54 15.21
C PRO A 242 16.47 -3.24 14.66
N TYR A 243 16.81 -3.22 13.38
CA TYR A 243 17.11 -1.97 12.70
C TYR A 243 15.90 -1.05 12.73
N LEU A 244 14.73 -1.57 12.36
CA LEU A 244 13.44 -0.92 12.46
C LEU A 244 12.35 -1.97 12.64
N ALA A 245 11.48 -1.79 13.63
CA ALA A 245 10.33 -2.69 13.85
C ALA A 245 9.00 -1.96 13.76
N LEU A 246 8.03 -2.61 13.09
CA LEU A 246 6.63 -2.22 13.11
C LEU A 246 5.85 -3.10 14.07
N VAL A 247 5.19 -2.50 15.05
CA VAL A 247 4.33 -3.17 16.03
C VAL A 247 2.87 -2.89 15.69
N PHE A 248 2.11 -3.93 15.41
CA PHE A 248 0.71 -3.82 15.04
C PHE A 248 -0.23 -4.14 16.19
N ALA A 249 -1.18 -3.24 16.44
CA ALA A 249 -2.32 -3.45 17.33
C ALA A 249 -3.63 -3.09 16.60
N ASN A 250 -4.72 -3.79 16.95
CA ASN A 250 -5.94 -3.77 16.15
C ASN A 250 -6.79 -2.50 16.32
N THR A 251 -6.75 -1.85 17.47
CA THR A 251 -7.54 -0.64 17.75
C THR A 251 -6.65 0.54 18.13
N LYS A 252 -7.20 1.75 18.01
CA LYS A 252 -6.51 2.99 18.39
C LYS A 252 -6.07 2.94 19.86
N GLU A 253 -6.95 2.54 20.75
CA GLU A 253 -6.70 2.45 22.20
C GLU A 253 -5.55 1.47 22.52
N ARG A 254 -5.52 0.36 21.79
CA ARG A 254 -4.43 -0.63 21.97
C ARG A 254 -3.11 -0.13 21.40
N VAL A 255 -3.15 0.61 20.28
CA VAL A 255 -1.96 1.29 19.73
C VAL A 255 -1.40 2.29 20.73
N GLU A 256 -2.27 3.13 21.33
CA GLU A 256 -1.88 4.11 22.35
C GLU A 256 -1.32 3.41 23.60
N MET A 257 -1.96 2.33 24.06
CA MET A 257 -1.50 1.53 25.21
C MET A 257 -0.09 0.94 24.99
N VAL A 258 0.15 0.34 23.84
CA VAL A 258 1.46 -0.22 23.48
C VAL A 258 2.51 0.88 23.34
N PHE A 259 2.15 2.00 22.72
CA PHE A 259 3.04 3.15 22.58
C PHE A 259 3.48 3.71 23.95
N GLU A 260 2.54 3.97 24.86
CA GLU A 260 2.85 4.51 26.19
C GLU A 260 3.68 3.48 27.01
N TYR A 261 3.38 2.19 26.90
CA TYR A 261 4.20 1.15 27.54
C TYR A 261 5.65 1.22 27.07
N LEU A 262 5.90 1.22 25.76
CA LEU A 262 7.26 1.24 25.21
C LEU A 262 8.00 2.56 25.51
N LYS A 263 7.30 3.68 25.43
CA LYS A 263 7.83 4.99 25.76
C LYS A 263 8.28 5.07 27.23
N ASN A 264 7.47 4.53 28.15
CA ASN A 264 7.80 4.48 29.58
C ASN A 264 8.98 3.56 29.87
N GLN A 265 9.26 2.57 29.03
CA GLN A 265 10.46 1.73 29.10
C GLN A 265 11.69 2.39 28.44
N GLY A 266 11.57 3.63 27.92
CA GLY A 266 12.67 4.39 27.34
C GLY A 266 12.99 4.09 25.87
N TYR A 267 12.14 3.32 25.18
CA TYR A 267 12.36 3.03 23.76
C TYR A 267 12.10 4.24 22.88
N LYS A 268 12.88 4.40 21.78
CA LYS A 268 12.64 5.39 20.73
C LYS A 268 11.49 4.91 19.84
N VAL A 269 10.27 5.25 20.23
CA VAL A 269 9.03 4.78 19.60
C VAL A 269 8.22 5.89 18.98
N ALA A 270 7.66 5.65 17.79
CA ALA A 270 6.66 6.49 17.15
C ALA A 270 5.28 5.82 17.18
N ILE A 271 4.23 6.62 17.06
CA ILE A 271 2.85 6.15 16.99
C ILE A 271 2.19 6.59 15.69
N ILE A 272 1.43 5.67 15.05
CA ILE A 272 0.64 5.98 13.85
C ILE A 272 -0.74 5.32 13.95
N HIS A 273 -1.79 6.13 14.05
CA HIS A 273 -3.18 5.67 13.99
C HIS A 273 -4.09 6.73 13.33
N GLY A 274 -5.32 6.35 13.02
CA GLY A 274 -6.27 7.21 12.30
C GLY A 274 -6.72 8.46 13.04
N GLY A 275 -6.47 8.54 14.37
CA GLY A 275 -6.83 9.69 15.21
C GLY A 275 -5.76 10.78 15.31
N LEU A 276 -4.59 10.62 14.67
CA LEU A 276 -3.56 11.66 14.67
C LEU A 276 -4.00 12.86 13.84
N ASP A 277 -3.71 14.07 14.36
CA ASP A 277 -3.84 15.30 13.58
C ASP A 277 -2.99 15.24 12.31
N PRO A 278 -3.48 15.74 11.15
CA PRO A 278 -2.75 15.67 9.88
C PRO A 278 -1.36 16.30 9.90
N ARG A 279 -1.15 17.36 10.69
CA ARG A 279 0.17 18.02 10.81
C ARG A 279 1.11 17.18 11.66
N GLU A 280 0.60 16.63 12.76
CA GLU A 280 1.34 15.71 13.61
C GLU A 280 1.73 14.44 12.84
N ARG A 281 0.78 13.83 12.13
CA ARG A 281 1.05 12.67 11.29
C ARG A 281 2.16 12.96 10.27
N LYS A 282 2.12 14.11 9.58
CA LYS A 282 3.16 14.52 8.63
C LYS A 282 4.52 14.64 9.31
N ARG A 283 4.58 15.22 10.54
CA ARG A 283 5.81 15.36 11.33
C ARG A 283 6.37 13.99 11.72
N VAL A 284 5.53 13.10 12.24
CA VAL A 284 5.92 11.73 12.64
C VAL A 284 6.44 10.96 11.43
N MET A 285 5.73 11.00 10.30
CA MET A 285 6.16 10.34 9.07
C MET A 285 7.55 10.82 8.61
N LYS A 286 7.78 12.14 8.60
CA LYS A 286 9.10 12.69 8.29
C LYS A 286 10.18 12.14 9.23
N GLN A 287 9.92 12.12 10.54
CA GLN A 287 10.87 11.63 11.52
C GLN A 287 11.14 10.10 11.38
N ILE A 288 10.16 9.32 10.93
CA ILE A 288 10.34 7.91 10.60
C ILE A 288 11.26 7.74 9.39
N HIS A 289 11.03 8.50 8.32
CA HIS A 289 11.92 8.51 7.14
C HIS A 289 13.34 8.97 7.50
N ASP A 290 13.47 9.91 8.44
CA ASP A 290 14.76 10.36 8.97
C ASP A 290 15.39 9.35 9.96
N LEU A 291 14.83 8.16 10.13
CA LEU A 291 15.28 7.07 11.02
C LEU A 291 15.46 7.49 12.49
N LYS A 292 14.63 8.43 12.97
CA LYS A 292 14.69 8.91 14.37
C LYS A 292 14.09 7.92 15.38
N TYR A 293 13.33 6.94 14.90
CA TYR A 293 12.67 5.93 15.70
C TYR A 293 13.11 4.54 15.29
N GLN A 294 13.29 3.68 16.27
CA GLN A 294 13.59 2.26 16.06
C GLN A 294 12.31 1.40 16.05
N TYR A 295 11.27 1.89 16.71
CA TYR A 295 9.99 1.19 16.84
C TYR A 295 8.85 2.09 16.40
N ILE A 296 7.90 1.52 15.69
CA ILE A 296 6.70 2.23 15.23
C ILE A 296 5.50 1.40 15.64
N VAL A 297 4.62 1.93 16.48
CA VAL A 297 3.36 1.28 16.85
C VAL A 297 2.27 1.82 15.95
N ALA A 298 1.53 0.92 15.27
CA ALA A 298 0.55 1.34 14.30
C ALA A 298 -0.70 0.44 14.27
N SER A 299 -1.84 1.03 13.86
CA SER A 299 -3.00 0.26 13.45
C SER A 299 -2.92 -0.11 11.97
N ASP A 300 -3.63 -1.17 11.56
CA ASP A 300 -3.64 -1.64 10.17
C ASP A 300 -3.95 -0.54 9.16
N ILE A 301 -5.06 0.17 9.36
CA ILE A 301 -5.51 1.23 8.45
C ILE A 301 -4.46 2.33 8.32
N ALA A 302 -3.80 2.66 9.42
CA ALA A 302 -2.83 3.74 9.44
C ALA A 302 -1.47 3.35 8.88
N ALA A 303 -1.07 2.09 9.01
CA ALA A 303 0.19 1.57 8.47
C ALA A 303 0.10 1.12 7.00
N ARG A 304 -1.13 0.90 6.50
CA ARG A 304 -1.33 0.56 5.09
C ARG A 304 -0.99 1.74 4.21
N GLY A 305 -0.38 1.46 3.06
CA GLY A 305 0.06 2.49 2.12
C GLY A 305 1.26 3.30 2.57
N ILE A 306 1.83 3.05 3.77
CA ILE A 306 3.08 3.68 4.20
C ILE A 306 4.24 2.84 3.66
N ASP A 307 5.08 3.45 2.85
CA ASP A 307 6.35 2.84 2.43
C ASP A 307 7.42 3.24 3.45
N ILE A 308 7.79 2.28 4.28
CA ILE A 308 8.87 2.42 5.24
C ILE A 308 9.94 1.42 4.81
N GLU A 309 11.07 1.94 4.37
CA GLU A 309 12.22 1.13 4.01
C GLU A 309 12.96 0.63 5.25
N GLY A 310 13.64 -0.51 5.14
CA GLY A 310 14.50 -1.04 6.19
C GLY A 310 13.77 -1.69 7.38
N VAL A 311 12.48 -2.01 7.24
CA VAL A 311 11.76 -2.75 8.28
C VAL A 311 12.31 -4.16 8.36
N SER A 312 13.01 -4.47 9.44
CA SER A 312 13.59 -5.80 9.70
C SER A 312 12.64 -6.72 10.46
N HIS A 313 11.76 -6.15 11.30
CA HIS A 313 10.85 -6.92 12.14
C HIS A 313 9.42 -6.39 12.07
N ILE A 314 8.48 -7.32 11.96
CA ILE A 314 7.06 -7.08 12.16
C ILE A 314 6.64 -7.76 13.46
N ILE A 315 5.98 -7.04 14.34
CA ILE A 315 5.48 -7.59 15.59
C ILE A 315 3.97 -7.44 15.62
N ASN A 316 3.23 -8.53 15.48
CA ASN A 316 1.81 -8.57 15.68
C ASN A 316 1.52 -8.69 17.18
N PHE A 317 1.40 -7.55 17.87
CA PHE A 317 0.94 -7.50 19.24
C PHE A 317 -0.48 -8.07 19.36
N ASP A 318 -1.33 -7.70 18.40
CA ASP A 318 -2.59 -8.37 18.15
C ASP A 318 -2.54 -9.04 16.76
N LEU A 319 -2.98 -10.29 16.69
CA LEU A 319 -3.21 -10.94 15.41
C LEU A 319 -4.30 -10.18 14.65
N PRO A 320 -4.16 -10.00 13.34
CA PRO A 320 -5.18 -9.33 12.53
C PRO A 320 -6.46 -10.18 12.40
N SER A 321 -7.55 -9.57 11.92
CA SER A 321 -8.85 -10.24 11.77
C SER A 321 -8.87 -11.35 10.72
N ASP A 322 -8.04 -11.23 9.68
CA ASP A 322 -8.00 -12.17 8.57
C ASP A 322 -6.60 -12.36 7.99
N TYR A 323 -6.48 -13.34 7.08
CA TYR A 323 -5.24 -13.72 6.42
C TYR A 323 -4.65 -12.60 5.56
N GLU A 324 -5.50 -11.87 4.86
CA GLU A 324 -5.12 -10.81 3.96
C GLU A 324 -4.37 -9.70 4.72
N PHE A 325 -4.90 -9.30 5.87
CA PHE A 325 -4.23 -8.35 6.77
C PHE A 325 -2.89 -8.90 7.28
N TYR A 326 -2.83 -10.20 7.60
CA TYR A 326 -1.58 -10.83 8.02
C TYR A 326 -0.48 -10.70 6.96
N ILE A 327 -0.81 -10.99 5.70
CA ILE A 327 0.11 -10.88 4.57
C ILE A 327 0.49 -9.41 4.31
N HIS A 328 -0.45 -8.48 4.41
CA HIS A 328 -0.17 -7.05 4.27
C HIS A 328 0.78 -6.51 5.34
N ARG A 329 0.66 -6.98 6.60
CA ARG A 329 1.56 -6.62 7.68
C ARG A 329 2.95 -7.21 7.45
N THR A 330 3.02 -8.52 7.25
CA THR A 330 4.31 -9.22 7.10
C THR A 330 5.05 -8.81 5.84
N GLY A 331 4.36 -8.47 4.76
CA GLY A 331 4.96 -7.92 3.54
C GLY A 331 5.55 -6.51 3.68
N ARG A 332 5.60 -5.93 4.88
CA ARG A 332 6.37 -4.71 5.17
C ARG A 332 7.84 -5.00 5.43
N THR A 333 8.20 -6.24 5.74
CA THR A 333 9.58 -6.71 5.87
C THR A 333 9.96 -7.67 4.73
N GLY A 334 11.19 -8.13 4.68
CA GLY A 334 11.67 -9.08 3.66
C GLY A 334 11.73 -8.50 2.25
N ARG A 335 11.83 -7.17 2.07
CA ARG A 335 11.89 -6.50 0.77
C ARG A 335 13.33 -6.39 0.26
N ALA A 336 13.49 -6.28 -1.06
CA ALA A 336 14.77 -6.04 -1.73
C ALA A 336 15.88 -7.04 -1.34
N ASN A 337 15.55 -8.34 -1.27
CA ASN A 337 16.44 -9.44 -0.89
C ASN A 337 17.00 -9.37 0.56
N MET A 338 16.34 -8.61 1.45
CA MET A 338 16.65 -8.65 2.88
C MET A 338 15.81 -9.70 3.59
N ASP A 339 16.39 -10.36 4.59
CA ASP A 339 15.65 -11.27 5.46
C ASP A 339 14.74 -10.47 6.40
N GLY A 340 13.55 -11.01 6.70
CA GLY A 340 12.58 -10.40 7.59
C GLY A 340 12.09 -11.37 8.65
N ILE A 341 11.70 -10.84 9.81
CA ILE A 341 11.11 -11.63 10.89
C ILE A 341 9.73 -11.07 11.24
N ALA A 342 8.72 -11.93 11.22
CA ALA A 342 7.36 -11.61 11.64
C ALA A 342 7.03 -12.37 12.94
N ILE A 343 7.00 -11.67 14.05
CA ILE A 343 6.69 -12.21 15.39
C ILE A 343 5.22 -11.97 15.68
N SER A 344 4.48 -13.01 16.05
CA SER A 344 3.07 -12.90 16.44
C SER A 344 2.89 -13.38 17.89
N ILE A 345 2.37 -12.49 18.73
CA ILE A 345 2.02 -12.80 20.12
C ILE A 345 0.60 -13.38 20.10
N TYR A 346 0.43 -14.61 20.61
CA TYR A 346 -0.85 -15.30 20.56
C TYR A 346 -1.26 -15.88 21.91
N ASP A 347 -2.57 -15.99 22.10
CA ASP A 347 -3.21 -16.67 23.22
C ASP A 347 -4.01 -17.89 22.73
N PHE A 348 -4.65 -18.59 23.62
CA PHE A 348 -5.42 -19.79 23.30
C PHE A 348 -6.57 -19.52 22.32
N ASP A 349 -7.20 -18.38 22.42
CA ASP A 349 -8.34 -17.99 21.57
C ASP A 349 -7.92 -17.76 20.10
N ASN A 350 -6.64 -17.59 19.84
CA ASN A 350 -6.11 -17.38 18.50
C ASN A 350 -5.81 -18.68 17.72
N GLN A 351 -5.98 -19.87 18.32
CA GLN A 351 -5.54 -21.12 17.70
C GLN A 351 -6.27 -21.41 16.37
N ASP A 352 -7.57 -21.17 16.29
CA ASP A 352 -8.33 -21.38 15.05
C ASP A 352 -7.88 -20.45 13.92
N TYR A 353 -7.53 -19.23 14.26
CA TYR A 353 -7.00 -18.25 13.31
C TYR A 353 -5.61 -18.69 12.81
N ILE A 354 -4.72 -19.13 13.68
CA ILE A 354 -3.39 -19.65 13.34
C ILE A 354 -3.51 -20.85 12.40
N ASN A 355 -4.40 -21.79 12.71
CA ASN A 355 -4.66 -22.97 11.87
C ASN A 355 -5.15 -22.58 10.46
N LYS A 356 -5.98 -21.53 10.33
CA LYS A 356 -6.43 -21.01 9.03
C LYS A 356 -5.28 -20.42 8.21
N ILE A 357 -4.36 -19.71 8.85
CA ILE A 357 -3.18 -19.14 8.18
C ILE A 357 -2.22 -20.24 7.71
N GLU A 358 -1.97 -21.26 8.55
CA GLU A 358 -1.13 -22.40 8.18
C GLU A 358 -1.69 -23.18 6.98
N LYS A 359 -3.03 -23.38 6.93
CA LYS A 359 -3.69 -23.99 5.77
C LYS A 359 -3.52 -23.19 4.48
N LYS A 360 -3.28 -21.89 4.58
CA LYS A 360 -2.97 -21.02 3.43
C LYS A 360 -1.48 -20.97 3.06
N GLY A 361 -0.64 -21.79 3.70
CA GLY A 361 0.75 -22.02 3.33
C GLY A 361 1.80 -21.28 4.15
N VAL A 362 1.43 -20.50 5.16
CA VAL A 362 2.39 -19.87 6.08
C VAL A 362 2.95 -20.93 7.04
N LYS A 363 4.27 -21.03 7.12
CA LYS A 363 4.95 -21.95 8.02
C LYS A 363 5.39 -21.20 9.28
N PHE A 364 4.76 -21.50 10.41
CA PHE A 364 5.13 -20.90 11.68
C PHE A 364 6.22 -21.68 12.42
N ILE A 365 7.17 -20.94 13.00
CA ILE A 365 8.15 -21.43 13.95
C ILE A 365 7.63 -21.08 15.34
N TYR A 366 7.31 -22.09 16.15
CA TYR A 366 6.83 -21.89 17.52
C TYR A 366 8.02 -21.62 18.43
N LYS A 367 8.03 -20.48 19.12
CA LYS A 367 9.10 -20.08 20.04
C LYS A 367 8.55 -19.75 21.42
N GLU A 368 9.36 -19.98 22.43
CA GLU A 368 9.13 -19.55 23.82
C GLU A 368 10.31 -18.71 24.29
N ILE A 369 10.05 -17.80 25.20
CA ILE A 369 11.11 -17.05 25.88
C ILE A 369 11.47 -17.76 27.16
N LYS A 370 12.74 -18.19 27.30
CA LYS A 370 13.31 -18.83 28.47
C LYS A 370 14.67 -18.24 28.77
N ASN A 371 14.89 -17.81 30.00
CA ASN A 371 16.16 -17.23 30.46
C ASN A 371 16.69 -16.09 29.56
N GLY A 372 15.79 -15.26 29.01
CA GLY A 372 16.16 -14.15 28.14
C GLY A 372 16.54 -14.53 26.70
N GLU A 373 16.18 -15.73 26.25
CA GLU A 373 16.46 -16.19 24.88
C GLU A 373 15.22 -16.82 24.23
N PHE A 374 15.16 -16.79 22.89
CA PHE A 374 14.15 -17.52 22.14
C PHE A 374 14.54 -19.00 21.98
N VAL A 375 13.70 -19.87 22.47
CA VAL A 375 13.87 -21.33 22.37
C VAL A 375 12.79 -21.88 21.45
N GLU A 376 13.17 -22.65 20.43
CA GLU A 376 12.21 -23.28 19.53
C GLU A 376 11.46 -24.40 20.26
N LYS A 377 10.15 -24.45 20.01
CA LYS A 377 9.26 -25.48 20.57
C LYS A 377 8.72 -26.34 19.45
N LYS A 378 8.85 -27.67 19.56
CA LYS A 378 8.17 -28.58 18.66
C LYS A 378 6.64 -28.36 18.77
N LYS A 379 5.97 -28.26 17.64
CA LYS A 379 4.50 -28.25 17.59
C LYS A 379 3.99 -29.53 18.23
N ARG A 380 3.18 -29.43 19.30
CA ARG A 380 2.51 -30.58 19.90
C ARG A 380 1.28 -30.95 19.11
#